data_b9bf787792772b8533a8a7514d073971
#
_entry.id   b9bf787792772b8533a8a7514d073971
#
_cell.length_a   1.000
_cell.length_b   1.000
_cell.length_c   1.000
_cell.angle_alpha   90.00
_cell.angle_beta   90.00
_cell.angle_gamma   90.00
#
_symmetry.space_group_name_H-M   'P 1'
#
loop_
_entity.id
_entity.type
_entity.pdbx_description
1 polymer ?
#
loop_
_entity_poly.entity_id
_entity_poly.type
_entity_poly.pdbx_seq_one_letter_code
_entity_poly.pdbx_strand_id
1 'polypeptide(L)'
;MSRKKEQFSYENLQSLFDATEPQPLDPERRYVIFSDLHMGNGGRADDFAHNSALFNTALAGYYLPREYELILNGDVEELAKFHLPAILKRWSETYQLFDRFEERGALHRLVGNHDLRLMEDRDERFDIREAIRFTYKSNTIFIFHGHQSSLFYSKNIRWIDMVLRYVANPLRIRSYTISHDSQQRFAMERRVYEFASSKKILSIVAHTHRPLFESMNKSDSIKFEIETLCRNYSEVEIERQQEIERRIEVLRADLKALVEDPEHQEQEESLYNANLLVPCVFNSGCVLGKHGMTCLEIENGEMRLVYWFDSRRSRKYLRYRRYATDQMGSQPFHRVVLKRDTLDYIFSRIRLLA
;
A
#
# COMPACT_ATOMS: atom_id res chain seq x y z
N MET A 1 3.47 14.41 -20.57
CA MET A 1 2.85 15.33 -19.58
C MET A 1 3.52 16.70 -19.66
N SER A 2 2.80 17.81 -19.34
CA SER A 2 3.42 19.15 -19.39
C SER A 2 4.38 19.32 -18.19
N ARG A 3 5.60 19.82 -18.40
CA ARG A 3 6.60 20.16 -17.34
C ARG A 3 5.99 20.93 -16.15
N LYS A 4 5.03 21.83 -16.42
CA LYS A 4 4.32 22.58 -15.37
C LYS A 4 3.52 21.69 -14.41
N LYS A 5 2.99 20.57 -14.91
CA LYS A 5 2.20 19.64 -14.10
C LYS A 5 3.08 18.80 -13.18
N GLU A 6 4.24 18.39 -13.65
CA GLU A 6 5.23 17.62 -12.87
C GLU A 6 5.81 18.50 -11.75
N GLN A 7 6.15 19.74 -12.08
CA GLN A 7 6.65 20.72 -11.11
C GLN A 7 5.64 20.99 -9.99
N PHE A 8 4.36 21.19 -10.33
CA PHE A 8 3.30 21.43 -9.34
C PHE A 8 3.13 20.25 -8.36
N SER A 9 3.15 19.02 -8.88
CA SER A 9 3.09 17.82 -8.02
C SER A 9 4.30 17.73 -7.07
N TYR A 10 5.48 18.04 -7.57
CA TYR A 10 6.69 18.06 -6.77
C TYR A 10 6.61 19.11 -5.66
N GLU A 11 6.17 20.32 -5.97
CA GLU A 11 5.99 21.41 -4.99
C GLU A 11 4.98 21.05 -3.89
N ASN A 12 3.88 20.38 -4.25
CA ASN A 12 2.91 19.88 -3.27
C ASN A 12 3.53 18.86 -2.31
N LEU A 13 4.23 17.86 -2.85
CA LEU A 13 4.91 16.85 -2.04
C LEU A 13 6.02 17.46 -1.19
N GLN A 14 6.74 18.46 -1.71
CA GLN A 14 7.75 19.20 -0.97
C GLN A 14 7.12 19.96 0.20
N SER A 15 6.02 20.67 -0.03
CA SER A 15 5.32 21.41 1.02
C SER A 15 4.80 20.48 2.12
N LEU A 16 4.24 19.32 1.73
CA LEU A 16 3.78 18.31 2.68
C LEU A 16 4.94 17.74 3.50
N PHE A 17 6.05 17.43 2.83
CA PHE A 17 7.25 16.89 3.47
C PHE A 17 7.83 17.88 4.49
N ASP A 18 7.92 19.14 4.13
CA ASP A 18 8.48 20.20 4.99
C ASP A 18 7.57 20.53 6.18
N ALA A 19 6.25 20.44 5.99
CA ALA A 19 5.26 20.64 7.05
C ALA A 19 5.14 19.45 8.02
N THR A 20 5.65 18.26 7.64
CA THR A 20 5.56 17.05 8.47
C THR A 20 6.79 16.96 9.38
N GLU A 21 6.58 17.09 10.70
CA GLU A 21 7.66 16.96 11.69
C GLU A 21 8.25 15.55 11.69
N PRO A 22 9.59 15.42 11.71
CA PRO A 22 10.24 14.11 11.79
C PRO A 22 10.12 13.54 13.20
N GLN A 23 9.81 12.26 13.28
CA GLN A 23 9.82 11.51 14.53
C GLN A 23 10.70 10.25 14.39
N PRO A 24 11.38 9.80 15.43
CA PRO A 24 12.22 8.61 15.34
C PRO A 24 11.36 7.36 15.05
N LEU A 25 11.82 6.53 14.12
CA LEU A 25 11.30 5.16 14.01
C LEU A 25 11.92 4.35 15.16
N ASP A 26 11.09 3.97 16.13
CA ASP A 26 11.55 3.16 17.25
C ASP A 26 11.85 1.73 16.77
N PRO A 27 13.10 1.25 16.86
CA PRO A 27 13.49 -0.07 16.38
C PRO A 27 12.89 -1.24 17.19
N GLU A 28 12.43 -0.97 18.41
CA GLU A 28 11.77 -1.97 19.27
C GLU A 28 10.28 -2.12 18.95
N ARG A 29 9.70 -1.15 18.24
CA ARG A 29 8.29 -1.16 17.88
C ARG A 29 8.06 -1.86 16.55
N ARG A 30 6.85 -2.36 16.39
CA ARG A 30 6.35 -3.02 15.19
C ARG A 30 5.26 -2.18 14.58
N TYR A 31 5.30 -1.97 13.28
CA TYR A 31 4.32 -1.16 12.57
C TYR A 31 3.62 -2.00 11.51
N VAL A 32 2.32 -1.84 11.38
CA VAL A 32 1.54 -2.37 10.27
C VAL A 32 0.80 -1.24 9.57
N ILE A 33 0.87 -1.19 8.25
CA ILE A 33 0.32 -0.12 7.43
C ILE A 33 -0.75 -0.72 6.53
N PHE A 34 -2.00 -0.38 6.80
CA PHE A 34 -3.15 -0.65 5.95
C PHE A 34 -3.66 0.64 5.31
N SER A 35 -4.35 0.53 4.18
CA SER A 35 -4.98 1.64 3.50
C SER A 35 -6.19 1.18 2.70
N ASP A 36 -6.93 2.14 2.16
CA ASP A 36 -7.99 1.90 1.17
C ASP A 36 -8.98 0.83 1.66
N LEU A 37 -9.57 1.08 2.84
CA LEU A 37 -10.62 0.23 3.41
C LEU A 37 -11.98 0.54 2.75
N HIS A 38 -12.24 1.83 2.45
CA HIS A 38 -13.50 2.32 1.89
C HIS A 38 -14.73 1.79 2.62
N MET A 39 -14.71 1.93 3.95
CA MET A 39 -15.82 1.49 4.81
C MET A 39 -17.09 2.25 4.47
N GLY A 40 -18.13 1.52 4.10
CA GLY A 40 -19.44 2.05 3.79
C GLY A 40 -20.47 1.72 4.88
N ASN A 41 -21.74 1.58 4.49
CA ASN A 41 -22.85 1.34 5.40
C ASN A 41 -23.33 -0.13 5.46
N GLY A 42 -22.56 -1.07 4.94
CA GLY A 42 -22.87 -2.50 4.87
C GLY A 42 -23.81 -2.88 3.71
N GLY A 43 -24.19 -1.94 2.85
CA GLY A 43 -24.97 -2.19 1.66
C GLY A 43 -24.14 -2.76 0.49
N ARG A 44 -24.79 -2.96 -0.66
CA ARG A 44 -24.14 -3.53 -1.86
C ARG A 44 -22.99 -2.70 -2.43
N ALA A 45 -22.96 -1.40 -2.10
CA ALA A 45 -21.91 -0.47 -2.55
C ALA A 45 -20.81 -0.28 -1.50
N ASP A 46 -20.81 -1.06 -0.43
CA ASP A 46 -19.79 -1.07 0.61
C ASP A 46 -18.68 -2.07 0.23
N ASP A 47 -17.58 -1.53 -0.23
CA ASP A 47 -16.47 -2.34 -0.73
C ASP A 47 -15.72 -3.08 0.39
N PHE A 48 -15.71 -2.55 1.62
CA PHE A 48 -15.08 -3.16 2.79
C PHE A 48 -15.77 -4.44 3.25
N ALA A 49 -17.09 -4.54 3.06
CA ALA A 49 -17.93 -5.57 3.67
C ALA A 49 -17.41 -7.00 3.43
N HIS A 50 -16.87 -7.29 2.24
CA HIS A 50 -16.44 -8.65 1.89
C HIS A 50 -15.13 -9.09 2.56
N ASN A 51 -14.28 -8.16 3.01
CA ASN A 51 -13.03 -8.45 3.73
C ASN A 51 -13.06 -8.04 5.21
N SER A 52 -14.16 -7.48 5.71
CA SER A 52 -14.27 -7.00 7.08
C SER A 52 -13.92 -8.05 8.14
N ALA A 53 -14.44 -9.28 7.98
CA ALA A 53 -14.15 -10.39 8.89
C ALA A 53 -12.65 -10.79 8.87
N LEU A 54 -12.03 -10.79 7.69
CA LEU A 54 -10.59 -11.06 7.53
C LEU A 54 -9.76 -9.95 8.20
N PHE A 55 -10.12 -8.70 7.97
CA PHE A 55 -9.45 -7.53 8.52
C PHE A 55 -9.56 -7.50 10.05
N ASN A 56 -10.77 -7.63 10.60
CA ASN A 56 -10.99 -7.66 12.04
C ASN A 56 -10.24 -8.82 12.71
N THR A 57 -10.24 -10.01 12.08
CA THR A 57 -9.48 -11.17 12.59
C THR A 57 -7.98 -10.91 12.57
N ALA A 58 -7.44 -10.29 11.53
CA ALA A 58 -6.03 -9.93 11.47
C ALA A 58 -5.66 -8.93 12.57
N LEU A 59 -6.47 -7.88 12.78
CA LEU A 59 -6.22 -6.91 13.84
C LEU A 59 -6.31 -7.55 15.22
N ALA A 60 -7.42 -8.23 15.53
CA ALA A 60 -7.68 -8.78 16.86
C ALA A 60 -6.77 -9.97 17.22
N GLY A 61 -6.52 -10.85 16.26
CA GLY A 61 -5.84 -12.13 16.51
C GLY A 61 -4.33 -12.12 16.21
N TYR A 62 -3.86 -11.18 15.40
CA TYR A 62 -2.44 -11.12 15.03
C TYR A 62 -1.75 -9.84 15.49
N TYR A 63 -2.23 -8.67 15.10
CA TYR A 63 -1.51 -7.41 15.32
C TYR A 63 -1.63 -6.90 16.76
N LEU A 64 -2.82 -6.84 17.33
CA LEU A 64 -3.01 -6.40 18.71
C LEU A 64 -2.25 -7.24 19.74
N PRO A 65 -2.31 -8.60 19.69
CA PRO A 65 -1.58 -9.43 20.66
C PRO A 65 -0.06 -9.35 20.52
N ARG A 66 0.43 -8.91 19.36
CA ARG A 66 1.87 -8.75 19.07
C ARG A 66 2.34 -7.31 19.22
N GLU A 67 1.51 -6.44 19.76
CA GLU A 67 1.83 -5.05 20.08
C GLU A 67 2.29 -4.22 18.87
N TYR A 68 1.70 -4.46 17.69
CA TYR A 68 1.92 -3.60 16.55
C TYR A 68 1.31 -2.22 16.75
N GLU A 69 1.93 -1.19 16.20
CA GLU A 69 1.30 0.10 15.94
C GLU A 69 0.58 0.03 14.58
N LEU A 70 -0.66 0.48 14.56
CA LEU A 70 -1.50 0.48 13.36
C LEU A 70 -1.43 1.85 12.68
N ILE A 71 -0.96 1.86 11.45
CA ILE A 71 -1.01 3.04 10.57
C ILE A 71 -2.10 2.81 9.53
N LEU A 72 -3.15 3.62 9.58
CA LEU A 72 -4.20 3.66 8.57
C LEU A 72 -3.86 4.78 7.56
N ASN A 73 -3.35 4.39 6.39
CA ASN A 73 -2.80 5.32 5.40
C ASN A 73 -3.87 5.82 4.42
N GLY A 74 -4.97 6.37 4.94
CA GLY A 74 -6.03 7.05 4.18
C GLY A 74 -7.06 6.13 3.54
N ASP A 75 -8.14 6.75 3.09
CA ASP A 75 -9.31 6.11 2.48
C ASP A 75 -9.90 5.00 3.38
N VAL A 76 -10.02 5.31 4.68
CA VAL A 76 -10.62 4.42 5.67
C VAL A 76 -12.13 4.45 5.54
N GLU A 77 -12.73 5.64 5.51
CA GLU A 77 -14.15 5.87 5.33
C GLU A 77 -14.49 6.32 3.91
N GLU A 78 -15.53 5.73 3.31
CA GLU A 78 -16.04 6.12 1.99
C GLU A 78 -17.04 7.29 2.12
N LEU A 79 -16.57 8.47 2.52
CA LEU A 79 -17.42 9.64 2.75
C LEU A 79 -17.91 10.32 1.47
N ALA A 80 -17.36 9.95 0.32
CA ALA A 80 -17.89 10.39 -0.96
C ALA A 80 -19.27 9.77 -1.26
N LYS A 81 -19.57 8.57 -0.69
CA LYS A 81 -20.83 7.85 -0.94
C LYS A 81 -21.72 7.77 0.30
N PHE A 82 -21.14 7.75 1.50
CA PHE A 82 -21.86 7.45 2.73
C PHE A 82 -21.66 8.54 3.79
N HIS A 83 -22.57 8.60 4.76
CA HIS A 83 -22.47 9.48 5.91
C HIS A 83 -21.74 8.78 7.06
N LEU A 84 -20.85 9.49 7.74
CA LEU A 84 -20.03 8.97 8.83
C LEU A 84 -20.84 8.23 9.94
N PRO A 85 -21.98 8.76 10.44
CA PRO A 85 -22.75 8.04 11.45
C PRO A 85 -23.25 6.65 11.01
N ALA A 86 -23.55 6.46 9.72
CA ALA A 86 -23.97 5.17 9.19
C ALA A 86 -22.79 4.19 9.11
N ILE A 87 -21.60 4.67 8.78
CA ILE A 87 -20.36 3.90 8.75
C ILE A 87 -20.00 3.45 10.17
N LEU A 88 -19.95 4.39 11.12
CA LEU A 88 -19.64 4.12 12.55
C LEU A 88 -20.59 3.09 13.15
N LYS A 89 -21.89 3.25 12.89
CA LYS A 89 -22.90 2.30 13.37
C LYS A 89 -22.71 0.92 12.78
N ARG A 90 -22.42 0.84 11.48
CA ARG A 90 -22.29 -0.44 10.77
C ARG A 90 -21.03 -1.19 11.18
N TRP A 91 -19.92 -0.48 11.31
CA TRP A 91 -18.60 -1.04 11.57
C TRP A 91 -18.12 -0.82 13.00
N SER A 92 -19.04 -0.72 13.94
CA SER A 92 -18.73 -0.49 15.38
C SER A 92 -17.70 -1.47 15.93
N GLU A 93 -17.73 -2.73 15.53
CA GLU A 93 -16.73 -3.74 15.92
C GLU A 93 -15.32 -3.37 15.42
N THR A 94 -15.20 -2.89 14.17
CA THR A 94 -13.92 -2.44 13.61
C THR A 94 -13.40 -1.21 14.35
N TYR A 95 -14.28 -0.25 14.66
CA TYR A 95 -13.89 0.93 15.44
C TYR A 95 -13.49 0.58 16.88
N GLN A 96 -14.16 -0.37 17.54
CA GLN A 96 -13.69 -0.89 18.83
C GLN A 96 -12.29 -1.49 18.79
N LEU A 97 -11.90 -2.08 17.65
CA LEU A 97 -10.52 -2.50 17.47
C LEU A 97 -9.58 -1.31 17.29
N PHE A 98 -9.97 -0.27 16.56
CA PHE A 98 -9.19 0.96 16.46
C PHE A 98 -9.02 1.64 17.81
N ASP A 99 -10.10 1.73 18.60
CA ASP A 99 -10.06 2.27 19.97
C ASP A 99 -9.03 1.54 20.84
N ARG A 100 -8.90 0.21 20.72
CA ARG A 100 -7.90 -0.57 21.46
C ARG A 100 -6.46 -0.27 21.06
N PHE A 101 -6.19 0.13 19.81
CA PHE A 101 -4.89 0.65 19.42
C PHE A 101 -4.68 2.07 19.97
N GLU A 102 -5.71 2.92 19.90
CA GLU A 102 -5.68 4.30 20.39
C GLU A 102 -5.41 4.36 21.89
N GLU A 103 -6.10 3.54 22.71
CA GLU A 103 -5.90 3.44 24.17
C GLU A 103 -4.44 3.12 24.55
N ARG A 104 -3.67 2.54 23.63
CA ARG A 104 -2.24 2.24 23.80
C ARG A 104 -1.34 3.29 23.18
N GLY A 105 -1.89 4.36 22.60
CA GLY A 105 -1.13 5.33 21.80
C GLY A 105 -0.48 4.71 20.54
N ALA A 106 -1.07 3.66 19.99
CA ALA A 106 -0.55 2.84 18.91
C ALA A 106 -1.39 2.93 17.63
N LEU A 107 -2.26 3.93 17.52
CA LEU A 107 -3.04 4.23 16.31
C LEU A 107 -2.52 5.51 15.65
N HIS A 108 -2.24 5.42 14.35
CA HIS A 108 -1.90 6.57 13.51
C HIS A 108 -2.86 6.60 12.33
N ARG A 109 -3.60 7.69 12.19
CA ARG A 109 -4.54 7.86 11.08
C ARG A 109 -4.06 8.94 10.12
N LEU A 110 -3.95 8.58 8.86
CA LEU A 110 -3.71 9.51 7.78
C LEU A 110 -4.96 9.67 6.94
N VAL A 111 -5.11 10.84 6.34
CA VAL A 111 -6.24 11.14 5.48
C VAL A 111 -5.98 10.68 4.04
N GLY A 112 -7.00 10.11 3.40
CA GLY A 112 -7.06 9.90 1.96
C GLY A 112 -7.96 10.93 1.26
N ASN A 113 -8.27 10.71 0.01
CA ASN A 113 -9.16 11.63 -0.72
C ASN A 113 -10.64 11.33 -0.48
N HIS A 114 -11.01 10.12 -0.05
CA HIS A 114 -12.39 9.75 0.25
C HIS A 114 -12.83 10.15 1.67
N ASP A 115 -11.89 10.35 2.57
CA ASP A 115 -12.13 10.72 3.97
C ASP A 115 -11.56 12.09 4.35
N LEU A 116 -11.12 12.90 3.37
CA LEU A 116 -10.51 14.22 3.56
C LEU A 116 -11.38 15.17 4.43
N ARG A 117 -12.70 15.02 4.37
CA ARG A 117 -13.66 15.83 5.15
C ARG A 117 -13.49 15.68 6.65
N LEU A 118 -12.94 14.56 7.14
CA LEU A 118 -12.68 14.39 8.57
C LEU A 118 -11.68 15.40 9.13
N MET A 119 -10.77 15.90 8.30
CA MET A 119 -9.85 16.99 8.69
C MET A 119 -10.56 18.35 8.72
N GLU A 120 -11.54 18.56 7.81
CA GLU A 120 -12.29 19.83 7.73
C GLU A 120 -13.29 19.96 8.90
N ASP A 121 -14.01 18.89 9.21
CA ASP A 121 -15.05 18.85 10.23
C ASP A 121 -14.48 18.84 11.66
N ARG A 122 -13.14 18.71 11.79
CA ARG A 122 -12.41 18.63 13.08
C ARG A 122 -13.14 17.72 14.09
N ASP A 123 -13.47 16.52 13.62
CA ASP A 123 -14.09 15.53 14.50
C ASP A 123 -13.08 15.13 15.59
N GLU A 124 -13.27 15.61 16.81
CA GLU A 124 -12.36 15.42 17.95
C GLU A 124 -12.09 13.95 18.28
N ARG A 125 -12.90 13.03 17.71
CA ARG A 125 -12.71 11.59 17.87
C ARG A 125 -11.50 11.03 17.14
N PHE A 126 -10.95 11.78 16.18
CA PHE A 126 -9.87 11.27 15.34
C PHE A 126 -8.69 12.25 15.29
N ASP A 127 -7.51 11.83 15.75
CA ASP A 127 -6.25 12.51 15.44
C ASP A 127 -5.79 12.11 14.03
N ILE A 128 -6.22 12.90 13.02
CA ILE A 128 -5.93 12.64 11.61
C ILE A 128 -4.88 13.59 11.09
N ARG A 129 -3.88 13.05 10.39
CA ARG A 129 -2.77 13.78 9.80
C ARG A 129 -2.73 13.57 8.28
N GLU A 130 -2.05 14.44 7.57
CA GLU A 130 -1.83 14.27 6.11
C GLU A 130 -0.70 13.30 5.79
N ALA A 131 0.31 13.23 6.66
CA ALA A 131 1.50 12.39 6.49
C ALA A 131 2.18 12.08 7.82
N ILE A 132 3.07 11.08 7.80
CA ILE A 132 4.02 10.76 8.86
C ILE A 132 5.42 10.75 8.25
N ARG A 133 6.39 11.30 8.98
CA ARG A 133 7.80 11.27 8.61
C ARG A 133 8.62 10.61 9.70
N PHE A 134 9.07 9.39 9.47
CA PHE A 134 9.96 8.68 10.38
C PHE A 134 11.42 8.91 10.01
N THR A 135 12.27 8.97 11.03
CA THR A 135 13.73 8.94 10.88
C THR A 135 14.24 7.57 11.34
N TYR A 136 14.81 6.81 10.42
CA TYR A 136 15.49 5.54 10.69
C TYR A 136 17.00 5.72 10.52
N LYS A 137 17.73 5.73 11.64
CA LYS A 137 19.14 6.15 11.65
C LYS A 137 19.26 7.57 11.04
N SER A 138 19.99 7.72 9.92
CA SER A 138 20.10 9.00 9.18
C SER A 138 19.16 9.10 7.96
N ASN A 139 18.28 8.12 7.77
CA ASN A 139 17.43 8.02 6.60
C ASN A 139 15.98 8.39 6.94
N THR A 140 15.20 8.73 5.92
CA THR A 140 13.82 9.16 6.08
C THR A 140 12.85 8.16 5.43
N ILE A 141 11.81 7.78 6.18
CA ILE A 141 10.62 7.09 5.67
C ILE A 141 9.47 8.09 5.69
N PHE A 142 8.85 8.33 4.54
CA PHE A 142 7.76 9.27 4.39
C PHE A 142 6.48 8.54 3.97
N ILE A 143 5.47 8.57 4.84
CA ILE A 143 4.20 7.86 4.69
C ILE A 143 3.10 8.88 4.44
N PHE A 144 2.39 8.74 3.33
CA PHE A 144 1.25 9.57 2.96
C PHE A 144 0.35 8.80 1.99
N HIS A 145 -0.91 9.21 1.85
CA HIS A 145 -1.84 8.42 1.06
C HIS A 145 -1.48 8.37 -0.44
N GLY A 146 -1.05 9.49 -1.02
CA GLY A 146 -0.64 9.56 -2.42
C GLY A 146 -1.46 10.51 -3.29
N HIS A 147 -2.72 10.78 -2.95
CA HIS A 147 -3.57 11.74 -3.65
C HIS A 147 -2.95 13.15 -3.69
N GLN A 148 -2.08 13.48 -2.74
CA GLN A 148 -1.34 14.74 -2.65
C GLN A 148 -0.40 14.97 -3.84
N SER A 149 0.00 13.91 -4.56
CA SER A 149 0.76 14.03 -5.81
C SER A 149 -0.10 14.38 -7.01
N SER A 150 -1.43 14.47 -6.84
CA SER A 150 -2.36 14.82 -7.91
C SER A 150 -2.34 16.29 -8.23
N LEU A 151 -2.55 16.61 -9.52
CA LEU A 151 -2.68 17.99 -10.00
C LEU A 151 -3.92 18.72 -9.47
N PHE A 152 -4.91 17.95 -9.02
CA PHE A 152 -6.15 18.46 -8.46
C PHE A 152 -6.04 18.69 -6.94
N TYR A 153 -4.94 18.32 -6.33
CA TYR A 153 -4.66 18.59 -4.92
C TYR A 153 -4.23 20.06 -4.75
N SER A 154 -5.04 21.00 -5.13
CA SER A 154 -4.83 22.41 -4.85
C SER A 154 -5.94 22.93 -3.95
N LYS A 155 -5.77 24.12 -3.40
CA LYS A 155 -6.67 24.86 -2.49
C LYS A 155 -8.16 24.91 -2.91
N ASN A 156 -8.54 24.34 -4.04
CA ASN A 156 -9.89 24.29 -4.60
C ASN A 156 -10.64 22.96 -4.35
N ILE A 157 -10.16 22.09 -3.47
CA ILE A 157 -10.81 20.80 -3.13
C ILE A 157 -12.28 21.00 -2.74
N ARG A 158 -12.61 22.06 -2.00
CA ARG A 158 -14.00 22.39 -1.63
C ARG A 158 -14.95 22.52 -2.82
N TRP A 159 -14.49 23.10 -3.92
CA TRP A 159 -15.31 23.25 -5.14
C TRP A 159 -15.52 21.92 -5.86
N ILE A 160 -14.50 21.08 -5.88
CA ILE A 160 -14.56 19.76 -6.54
C ILE A 160 -15.48 18.83 -5.75
N ASP A 161 -15.37 18.80 -4.43
CA ASP A 161 -16.26 17.99 -3.57
C ASP A 161 -17.72 18.47 -3.65
N MET A 162 -17.94 19.76 -3.70
CA MET A 162 -19.28 20.35 -3.90
C MET A 162 -19.88 19.91 -5.25
N VAL A 163 -19.11 19.99 -6.34
CA VAL A 163 -19.58 19.57 -7.68
C VAL A 163 -19.82 18.06 -7.73
N LEU A 164 -18.94 17.24 -7.17
CA LEU A 164 -19.14 15.80 -7.11
C LEU A 164 -20.39 15.43 -6.31
N ARG A 165 -20.64 16.08 -5.20
CA ARG A 165 -21.77 15.80 -4.32
C ARG A 165 -23.10 16.23 -4.90
N TYR A 166 -23.19 17.43 -5.46
CA TYR A 166 -24.46 18.01 -5.91
C TYR A 166 -24.78 17.73 -7.38
N VAL A 167 -23.79 17.37 -8.18
CA VAL A 167 -23.98 17.13 -9.63
C VAL A 167 -23.73 15.66 -9.99
N ALA A 168 -22.60 15.09 -9.57
CA ALA A 168 -22.19 13.74 -9.98
C ALA A 168 -22.96 12.64 -9.24
N ASN A 169 -23.16 12.76 -7.92
CA ASN A 169 -23.88 11.76 -7.12
C ASN A 169 -25.37 11.62 -7.50
N PRO A 170 -26.16 12.70 -7.67
CA PRO A 170 -27.54 12.59 -8.11
C PRO A 170 -27.69 11.99 -9.51
N LEU A 171 -26.71 12.23 -10.39
CA LEU A 171 -26.69 11.72 -11.76
C LEU A 171 -26.11 10.30 -11.86
N ARG A 172 -25.73 9.66 -10.75
CA ARG A 172 -25.07 8.34 -10.72
C ARG A 172 -23.86 8.25 -11.65
N ILE A 173 -23.18 9.35 -11.87
CA ILE A 173 -21.92 9.36 -12.61
C ILE A 173 -20.91 8.60 -11.74
N ARG A 174 -20.47 7.43 -12.19
CA ARG A 174 -19.43 6.66 -11.50
C ARG A 174 -18.22 7.57 -11.35
N SER A 175 -17.82 7.82 -10.11
CA SER A 175 -16.53 8.45 -9.83
C SER A 175 -15.46 7.56 -10.45
N TYR A 176 -14.75 8.06 -11.45
CA TYR A 176 -13.63 7.37 -12.07
C TYR A 176 -12.51 7.35 -11.01
N THR A 177 -12.42 6.26 -10.29
CA THR A 177 -11.37 6.09 -9.28
C THR A 177 -10.06 5.84 -10.01
N ILE A 178 -8.98 6.51 -9.61
CA ILE A 178 -7.62 6.33 -10.17
C ILE A 178 -7.21 4.85 -10.16
N SER A 179 -7.72 4.08 -9.19
CA SER A 179 -7.50 2.64 -9.07
C SER A 179 -7.96 1.80 -10.29
N HIS A 180 -8.87 2.31 -11.12
CA HIS A 180 -9.35 1.63 -12.32
C HIS A 180 -8.65 2.08 -13.61
N ASP A 181 -7.89 3.20 -13.58
CA ASP A 181 -7.14 3.70 -14.73
C ASP A 181 -5.65 3.42 -14.56
N SER A 182 -5.14 2.48 -15.35
CA SER A 182 -3.72 2.08 -15.30
C SER A 182 -2.76 3.22 -15.58
N GLN A 183 -3.10 4.13 -16.51
CA GLN A 183 -2.25 5.26 -16.87
C GLN A 183 -2.18 6.29 -15.74
N GLN A 184 -3.30 6.57 -15.07
CA GLN A 184 -3.33 7.50 -13.96
C GLN A 184 -2.62 6.96 -12.71
N ARG A 185 -2.77 5.65 -12.42
CA ARG A 185 -2.04 4.98 -11.33
C ARG A 185 -0.54 5.13 -11.52
N PHE A 186 -0.06 4.78 -12.70
CA PHE A 186 1.36 4.89 -13.00
C PHE A 186 1.88 6.32 -12.95
N ALA A 187 1.13 7.26 -13.50
CA ALA A 187 1.52 8.67 -13.47
C ALA A 187 1.64 9.21 -12.03
N MET A 188 0.82 8.72 -11.12
CA MET A 188 0.91 9.01 -9.68
C MET A 188 2.16 8.39 -9.06
N GLU A 189 2.35 7.07 -9.23
CA GLU A 189 3.50 6.35 -8.69
C GLU A 189 4.83 6.92 -9.23
N ARG A 190 4.88 7.30 -10.50
CA ARG A 190 6.04 7.97 -11.11
C ARG A 190 6.37 9.32 -10.47
N ARG A 191 5.36 10.15 -10.18
CA ARG A 191 5.60 11.45 -9.51
C ARG A 191 6.15 11.26 -8.09
N VAL A 192 5.60 10.29 -7.36
CA VAL A 192 6.14 9.91 -6.04
C VAL A 192 7.57 9.40 -6.16
N TYR A 193 7.84 8.57 -7.17
CA TYR A 193 9.18 8.05 -7.44
C TYR A 193 10.19 9.19 -7.73
N GLU A 194 9.85 10.12 -8.61
CA GLU A 194 10.70 11.26 -8.95
C GLU A 194 11.01 12.11 -7.69
N PHE A 195 10.01 12.37 -6.86
CA PHE A 195 10.18 13.06 -5.59
C PHE A 195 11.06 12.27 -4.61
N ALA A 196 10.72 11.02 -4.34
CA ALA A 196 11.42 10.18 -3.37
C ALA A 196 12.88 9.92 -3.77
N SER A 197 13.14 9.66 -5.05
CA SER A 197 14.47 9.46 -5.61
C SER A 197 15.31 10.74 -5.48
N SER A 198 14.78 11.91 -5.85
CA SER A 198 15.50 13.18 -5.75
C SER A 198 15.87 13.55 -4.31
N LYS A 199 15.04 13.14 -3.33
CA LYS A 199 15.27 13.36 -1.90
C LYS A 199 16.08 12.24 -1.23
N LYS A 200 16.32 11.13 -1.93
CA LYS A 200 16.94 9.91 -1.39
C LYS A 200 16.21 9.36 -0.16
N ILE A 201 14.88 9.38 -0.20
CA ILE A 201 14.00 8.90 0.87
C ILE A 201 13.22 7.67 0.42
N LEU A 202 12.70 6.93 1.40
CA LEU A 202 11.74 5.87 1.19
C LEU A 202 10.32 6.45 1.36
N SER A 203 9.47 6.33 0.33
CA SER A 203 8.07 6.74 0.40
C SER A 203 7.15 5.52 0.46
N ILE A 204 6.21 5.53 1.40
CA ILE A 204 5.13 4.55 1.52
C ILE A 204 3.83 5.25 1.16
N VAL A 205 3.17 4.73 0.12
CA VAL A 205 1.92 5.29 -0.40
C VAL A 205 0.79 4.25 -0.44
N ALA A 206 -0.37 4.69 -0.89
CA ALA A 206 -1.61 3.94 -1.05
C ALA A 206 -2.33 4.38 -2.35
N HIS A 207 -3.65 4.60 -2.32
CA HIS A 207 -4.46 5.27 -3.33
C HIS A 207 -4.60 4.55 -4.68
N THR A 208 -3.56 3.88 -5.16
CA THR A 208 -3.63 3.14 -6.43
C THR A 208 -4.19 1.73 -6.26
N HIS A 209 -4.43 1.29 -5.03
CA HIS A 209 -4.87 -0.06 -4.63
C HIS A 209 -3.94 -1.19 -5.13
N ARG A 210 -2.78 -0.83 -5.65
CA ARG A 210 -1.81 -1.78 -6.20
C ARG A 210 -0.65 -1.97 -5.22
N PRO A 211 -0.50 -3.15 -4.61
CA PRO A 211 0.64 -3.40 -3.73
C PRO A 211 1.94 -3.30 -4.52
N LEU A 212 2.88 -2.52 -4.01
CA LEU A 212 4.18 -2.29 -4.62
C LEU A 212 5.28 -2.48 -3.58
N PHE A 213 6.30 -3.22 -3.95
CA PHE A 213 7.50 -3.39 -3.14
C PHE A 213 8.72 -3.01 -3.98
N GLU A 214 9.44 -1.96 -3.55
CA GLU A 214 10.67 -1.46 -4.18
C GLU A 214 10.53 -0.81 -5.56
N SER A 215 9.46 -0.14 -5.86
CA SER A 215 9.25 0.54 -7.17
C SER A 215 9.32 -0.40 -8.39
N MET A 216 9.52 -1.70 -8.20
CA MET A 216 9.66 -2.67 -9.29
C MET A 216 8.32 -3.27 -9.68
N ASN A 217 8.08 -3.40 -10.98
CA ASN A 217 6.95 -4.19 -11.47
C ASN A 217 7.21 -5.69 -11.25
N LYS A 218 6.16 -6.52 -11.42
CA LYS A 218 6.25 -7.96 -11.20
C LYS A 218 7.21 -8.64 -12.18
N SER A 219 7.23 -8.21 -13.44
CA SER A 219 8.10 -8.72 -14.49
C SER A 219 9.58 -8.44 -14.18
N ASP A 220 9.90 -7.19 -13.82
CA ASP A 220 11.28 -6.82 -13.47
C ASP A 220 11.76 -7.50 -12.19
N SER A 221 10.87 -7.66 -11.22
CA SER A 221 11.17 -8.42 -10.00
C SER A 221 11.51 -9.89 -10.30
N ILE A 222 10.78 -10.53 -11.21
CA ILE A 222 11.04 -11.91 -11.64
C ILE A 222 12.38 -11.98 -12.40
N LYS A 223 12.63 -11.06 -13.33
CA LYS A 223 13.89 -10.99 -14.08
C LYS A 223 15.09 -10.82 -13.16
N PHE A 224 14.98 -9.92 -12.18
CA PHE A 224 16.04 -9.69 -11.19
C PHE A 224 16.28 -10.90 -10.30
N GLU A 225 15.22 -11.61 -9.87
CA GLU A 225 15.35 -12.85 -9.09
C GLU A 225 16.04 -13.94 -9.90
N ILE A 226 15.70 -14.10 -11.18
CA ILE A 226 16.39 -15.06 -12.08
C ILE A 226 17.88 -14.70 -12.19
N GLU A 227 18.21 -13.44 -12.42
CA GLU A 227 19.61 -12.99 -12.53
C GLU A 227 20.39 -13.25 -11.26
N THR A 228 19.81 -12.95 -10.08
CA THR A 228 20.43 -13.20 -8.78
C THR A 228 20.68 -14.69 -8.55
N LEU A 229 19.72 -15.55 -8.90
CA LEU A 229 19.89 -17.00 -8.82
C LEU A 229 20.98 -17.51 -9.76
N CYS A 230 21.06 -16.98 -10.98
CA CYS A 230 22.11 -17.34 -11.93
C CYS A 230 23.51 -16.94 -11.42
N ARG A 231 23.66 -15.78 -10.80
CA ARG A 231 24.95 -15.34 -10.20
C ARG A 231 25.40 -16.25 -9.08
N ASN A 232 24.49 -16.67 -8.23
CA ASN A 232 24.79 -17.53 -7.09
C ASN A 232 24.99 -19.01 -7.47
N TYR A 233 24.55 -19.42 -8.66
CA TYR A 233 24.56 -20.83 -9.09
C TYR A 233 25.94 -21.48 -9.08
N SER A 234 26.98 -20.76 -9.50
CA SER A 234 28.36 -21.27 -9.53
C SER A 234 29.05 -21.33 -8.16
N GLU A 235 28.46 -20.71 -7.13
CA GLU A 235 29.07 -20.55 -5.81
C GLU A 235 28.50 -21.50 -4.76
N VAL A 236 27.51 -22.35 -5.15
CA VAL A 236 26.80 -23.24 -4.22
C VAL A 236 26.99 -24.71 -4.55
N GLU A 237 26.74 -25.58 -3.57
CA GLU A 237 26.82 -27.03 -3.69
C GLU A 237 25.76 -27.61 -4.64
N ILE A 238 25.99 -28.82 -5.18
CA ILE A 238 25.17 -29.48 -6.22
C ILE A 238 23.70 -29.62 -5.81
N GLU A 239 23.42 -29.93 -4.54
CA GLU A 239 22.04 -30.03 -4.05
C GLU A 239 21.30 -28.68 -4.12
N ARG A 240 22.01 -27.59 -3.79
CA ARG A 240 21.49 -26.23 -3.90
C ARG A 240 21.36 -25.76 -5.34
N GLN A 241 22.23 -26.22 -6.24
CA GLN A 241 22.12 -25.95 -7.66
C GLN A 241 20.81 -26.48 -8.26
N GLN A 242 20.42 -27.74 -7.90
CA GLN A 242 19.16 -28.34 -8.34
C GLN A 242 17.93 -27.57 -7.82
N GLU A 243 18.00 -26.99 -6.62
CA GLU A 243 16.94 -26.14 -6.09
C GLU A 243 16.85 -24.83 -6.88
N ILE A 244 17.99 -24.22 -7.22
CA ILE A 244 18.06 -23.02 -8.04
C ILE A 244 17.49 -23.27 -9.44
N GLU A 245 17.84 -24.37 -10.09
CA GLU A 245 17.32 -24.75 -11.41
C GLU A 245 15.79 -24.84 -11.41
N ARG A 246 15.25 -25.60 -10.47
CA ARG A 246 13.78 -25.72 -10.30
C ARG A 246 13.12 -24.37 -10.06
N ARG A 247 13.79 -23.51 -9.32
CA ARG A 247 13.28 -22.18 -9.04
C ARG A 247 13.27 -21.30 -10.29
N ILE A 248 14.32 -21.34 -11.07
CA ILE A 248 14.42 -20.59 -12.34
C ILE A 248 13.34 -21.06 -13.34
N GLU A 249 13.06 -22.37 -13.41
CA GLU A 249 11.97 -22.89 -14.26
C GLU A 249 10.61 -22.32 -13.88
N VAL A 250 10.28 -22.28 -12.58
CA VAL A 250 9.03 -21.68 -12.08
C VAL A 250 8.95 -20.19 -12.42
N LEU A 251 10.04 -19.45 -12.20
CA LEU A 251 10.09 -18.03 -12.50
C LEU A 251 9.95 -17.73 -14.00
N ARG A 252 10.54 -18.56 -14.85
CA ARG A 252 10.40 -18.45 -16.32
C ARG A 252 8.95 -18.71 -16.75
N ALA A 253 8.28 -19.70 -16.16
CA ALA A 253 6.88 -19.96 -16.43
C ALA A 253 5.98 -18.79 -15.96
N ASP A 254 6.24 -18.25 -14.77
CA ASP A 254 5.53 -17.07 -14.25
C ASP A 254 5.75 -15.84 -15.15
N LEU A 255 6.98 -15.61 -15.62
CA LEU A 255 7.30 -14.51 -16.53
C LEU A 255 6.58 -14.66 -17.87
N LYS A 256 6.58 -15.89 -18.42
CA LYS A 256 5.88 -16.20 -19.67
C LYS A 256 4.37 -15.97 -19.54
N ALA A 257 3.75 -16.43 -18.43
CA ALA A 257 2.34 -16.21 -18.18
C ALA A 257 1.97 -14.73 -18.04
N LEU A 258 2.88 -13.90 -17.49
CA LEU A 258 2.70 -12.44 -17.43
C LEU A 258 2.78 -11.78 -18.80
N VAL A 259 3.68 -12.24 -19.68
CA VAL A 259 3.86 -11.68 -21.04
C VAL A 259 2.72 -12.11 -21.97
N GLU A 260 2.14 -13.28 -21.75
CA GLU A 260 1.02 -13.80 -22.55
C GLU A 260 -0.36 -13.30 -22.11
N ASP A 261 -0.45 -12.58 -20.97
CA ASP A 261 -1.69 -11.98 -20.48
C ASP A 261 -2.01 -10.69 -21.25
N PRO A 262 -3.12 -10.63 -22.02
CA PRO A 262 -3.47 -9.44 -22.82
C PRO A 262 -3.66 -8.17 -21.98
N GLU A 263 -4.19 -8.29 -20.75
CA GLU A 263 -4.33 -7.15 -19.83
C GLU A 263 -2.97 -6.63 -19.35
N HIS A 264 -1.95 -7.51 -19.35
CA HIS A 264 -0.57 -7.16 -19.00
C HIS A 264 0.19 -6.52 -20.13
N GLN A 265 -0.03 -6.96 -21.40
CA GLN A 265 0.64 -6.41 -22.58
C GLN A 265 0.29 -4.93 -22.80
N GLU A 266 -0.96 -4.53 -22.67
CA GLU A 266 -1.35 -3.11 -22.74
C GLU A 266 -0.74 -2.26 -21.61
N GLN A 267 -0.47 -2.86 -20.45
CA GLN A 267 0.17 -2.20 -19.31
C GLN A 267 1.70 -2.10 -19.46
N GLU A 268 2.37 -3.09 -20.00
CA GLU A 268 3.84 -3.07 -20.18
C GLU A 268 4.29 -2.12 -21.29
N GLU A 269 3.59 -2.01 -22.41
CA GLU A 269 4.00 -1.13 -23.53
C GLU A 269 3.90 0.36 -23.19
N SER A 270 3.00 0.77 -22.30
CA SER A 270 2.80 2.20 -22.00
C SER A 270 3.49 2.69 -20.73
N LEU A 271 3.77 1.82 -19.74
CA LEU A 271 4.00 2.26 -18.38
C LEU A 271 5.36 1.87 -17.77
N TYR A 272 6.00 0.79 -18.23
CA TYR A 272 7.15 0.19 -17.56
C TYR A 272 8.48 0.27 -18.33
N ASN A 273 8.52 0.98 -19.43
CA ASN A 273 9.78 1.33 -20.15
C ASN A 273 10.63 2.39 -19.41
N ALA A 274 10.15 2.92 -18.28
CA ALA A 274 10.99 3.76 -17.44
C ALA A 274 11.82 2.85 -16.51
N ASN A 275 13.13 2.92 -16.61
CA ASN A 275 14.08 2.26 -15.71
C ASN A 275 13.96 2.83 -14.29
N LEU A 276 12.96 2.41 -13.54
CA LEU A 276 12.77 2.78 -12.13
C LEU A 276 13.72 1.94 -11.28
N LEU A 277 15.00 2.31 -11.27
CA LEU A 277 16.08 1.53 -10.62
C LEU A 277 16.14 1.72 -9.10
N VAL A 278 15.63 2.85 -8.60
CA VAL A 278 15.74 3.21 -7.18
C VAL A 278 14.59 2.57 -6.40
N PRO A 279 14.83 1.73 -5.38
CA PRO A 279 13.77 1.07 -4.61
C PRO A 279 13.15 2.01 -3.56
N CYS A 280 12.65 3.16 -3.97
CA CYS A 280 12.24 4.23 -3.07
C CYS A 280 10.71 4.36 -2.87
N VAL A 281 9.89 3.60 -3.61
CA VAL A 281 8.42 3.65 -3.50
C VAL A 281 7.86 2.28 -3.11
N PHE A 282 7.06 2.30 -2.06
CA PHE A 282 6.30 1.16 -1.56
C PHE A 282 4.82 1.52 -1.52
N ASN A 283 3.94 0.54 -1.71
CA ASN A 283 2.50 0.75 -1.61
C ASN A 283 1.87 -0.42 -0.84
N SER A 284 1.09 -0.09 0.19
CA SER A 284 0.39 -1.08 1.01
C SER A 284 -0.66 -1.90 0.25
N GLY A 285 -1.05 -1.45 -0.93
CA GLY A 285 -2.15 -2.04 -1.68
C GLY A 285 -3.50 -1.58 -1.12
N CYS A 286 -4.40 -2.52 -0.86
CA CYS A 286 -5.72 -2.19 -0.29
C CYS A 286 -6.33 -3.36 0.50
N VAL A 287 -7.38 -3.06 1.26
CA VAL A 287 -8.20 -4.08 1.95
C VAL A 287 -9.29 -4.65 1.02
N LEU A 288 -9.51 -4.08 -0.16
CA LEU A 288 -10.61 -4.37 -1.08
C LEU A 288 -10.37 -5.53 -2.06
N GLY A 289 -9.23 -6.21 -1.97
CA GLY A 289 -8.89 -7.26 -2.93
C GLY A 289 -9.90 -8.40 -2.96
N LYS A 290 -10.28 -8.87 -4.16
CA LYS A 290 -11.29 -9.93 -4.39
C LYS A 290 -11.09 -11.19 -3.53
N HIS A 291 -9.85 -11.56 -3.25
CA HIS A 291 -9.51 -12.80 -2.55
C HIS A 291 -8.81 -12.57 -1.20
N GLY A 292 -8.55 -11.33 -0.84
CA GLY A 292 -7.84 -10.97 0.39
C GLY A 292 -7.39 -9.51 0.39
N MET A 293 -6.49 -9.17 1.27
CA MET A 293 -5.98 -7.82 1.47
C MET A 293 -4.46 -7.80 1.60
N THR A 294 -3.86 -6.65 1.33
CA THR A 294 -2.40 -6.45 1.49
C THR A 294 -2.12 -5.39 2.53
N CYS A 295 -0.95 -5.47 3.13
CA CYS A 295 -0.39 -4.46 4.02
C CYS A 295 1.13 -4.47 3.96
N LEU A 296 1.75 -3.42 4.47
CA LEU A 296 3.18 -3.39 4.76
C LEU A 296 3.39 -3.55 6.26
N GLU A 297 4.41 -4.30 6.64
CA GLU A 297 4.87 -4.43 8.02
C GLU A 297 6.31 -3.90 8.13
N ILE A 298 6.62 -3.22 9.22
CA ILE A 298 7.99 -2.87 9.60
C ILE A 298 8.23 -3.46 10.99
N GLU A 299 9.21 -4.34 11.10
CA GLU A 299 9.55 -5.03 12.33
C GLU A 299 11.04 -5.39 12.34
N ASN A 300 11.75 -5.10 13.44
CA ASN A 300 13.17 -5.44 13.63
C ASN A 300 14.08 -4.94 12.48
N GLY A 301 13.80 -3.76 11.93
CA GLY A 301 14.56 -3.21 10.81
C GLY A 301 14.30 -3.89 9.46
N GLU A 302 13.30 -4.76 9.34
CA GLU A 302 12.80 -5.32 8.09
C GLU A 302 11.50 -4.66 7.66
N MET A 303 11.33 -4.48 6.35
CA MET A 303 10.06 -4.18 5.71
C MET A 303 9.53 -5.43 5.02
N ARG A 304 8.22 -5.68 5.15
CA ARG A 304 7.55 -6.86 4.58
C ARG A 304 6.29 -6.44 3.84
N LEU A 305 6.08 -6.97 2.64
CA LEU A 305 4.79 -6.94 1.96
C LEU A 305 4.04 -8.22 2.33
N VAL A 306 2.90 -8.06 2.96
CA VAL A 306 2.09 -9.15 3.50
C VAL A 306 0.77 -9.23 2.77
N TYR A 307 0.33 -10.46 2.52
CA TYR A 307 -0.98 -10.75 1.98
C TYR A 307 -1.79 -11.63 2.95
N TRP A 308 -2.97 -11.16 3.28
CA TRP A 308 -3.96 -11.88 4.06
C TRP A 308 -5.06 -12.40 3.15
N PHE A 309 -5.46 -13.66 3.29
CA PHE A 309 -6.46 -14.26 2.44
C PHE A 309 -7.34 -15.28 3.14
N ASP A 310 -8.52 -15.49 2.58
CA ASP A 310 -9.47 -16.53 2.98
C ASP A 310 -9.25 -17.77 2.11
N SER A 311 -8.88 -18.90 2.73
CA SER A 311 -8.61 -20.16 2.03
C SER A 311 -9.85 -20.76 1.36
N ARG A 312 -11.05 -20.31 1.72
CA ARG A 312 -12.30 -20.68 1.05
C ARG A 312 -12.44 -19.99 -0.31
N ARG A 313 -11.83 -18.81 -0.47
CA ARG A 313 -11.88 -18.01 -1.71
C ARG A 313 -10.67 -18.22 -2.61
N SER A 314 -9.50 -18.47 -2.02
CA SER A 314 -8.27 -18.70 -2.78
C SER A 314 -7.32 -19.64 -2.02
N ARG A 315 -6.87 -20.68 -2.72
CA ARG A 315 -5.85 -21.62 -2.21
C ARG A 315 -4.49 -21.45 -2.90
N LYS A 316 -4.31 -20.38 -3.65
CA LYS A 316 -3.11 -20.16 -4.46
C LYS A 316 -1.84 -20.31 -3.61
N TYR A 317 -1.73 -19.60 -2.51
CA TYR A 317 -0.53 -19.58 -1.68
C TYR A 317 -0.36 -20.83 -0.79
N LEU A 318 -1.42 -21.58 -0.55
CA LEU A 318 -1.34 -22.89 0.14
C LEU A 318 -0.74 -24.00 -0.73
N ARG A 319 -0.85 -23.86 -2.05
CA ARG A 319 -0.32 -24.83 -3.02
C ARG A 319 1.16 -24.64 -3.31
N TYR A 320 1.66 -23.43 -3.15
CA TYR A 320 3.07 -23.10 -3.39
C TYR A 320 3.89 -23.35 -2.12
N ARG A 321 4.67 -24.42 -2.08
CA ARG A 321 5.61 -24.76 -0.96
C ARG A 321 6.59 -23.65 -0.61
N ARG A 322 6.73 -22.66 -1.47
CA ARG A 322 7.62 -21.52 -1.33
C ARG A 322 7.22 -20.56 -0.23
N TYR A 323 5.93 -20.42 0.04
CA TYR A 323 5.42 -19.44 0.99
C TYR A 323 5.06 -20.15 2.29
N ALA A 324 5.74 -19.77 3.37
CA ALA A 324 5.27 -20.11 4.71
C ALA A 324 3.99 -19.29 4.97
N THR A 325 2.90 -19.99 5.27
CA THR A 325 1.62 -19.38 5.59
C THR A 325 1.29 -19.60 7.05
N ASP A 326 0.95 -18.55 7.76
CA ASP A 326 0.48 -18.60 9.14
C ASP A 326 -1.05 -18.64 9.14
N GLN A 327 -1.65 -19.72 9.63
CA GLN A 327 -3.09 -19.82 9.79
C GLN A 327 -3.54 -19.21 11.12
N MET A 328 -4.64 -18.49 11.10
CA MET A 328 -5.22 -17.85 12.30
C MET A 328 -6.09 -18.85 13.09
N GLY A 329 -5.44 -19.65 13.94
CA GLY A 329 -6.13 -20.66 14.75
C GLY A 329 -6.95 -21.62 13.89
N SER A 330 -8.24 -21.80 14.21
CA SER A 330 -9.18 -22.61 13.43
C SER A 330 -9.87 -21.84 12.29
N GLN A 331 -9.57 -20.54 12.12
CA GLN A 331 -10.19 -19.71 11.09
C GLN A 331 -9.62 -20.04 9.69
N PRO A 332 -10.40 -19.82 8.62
CA PRO A 332 -9.95 -20.05 7.25
C PRO A 332 -9.01 -18.95 6.73
N PHE A 333 -8.56 -18.08 7.62
CA PHE A 333 -7.75 -16.91 7.30
C PHE A 333 -6.27 -17.21 7.46
N HIS A 334 -5.49 -16.78 6.49
CA HIS A 334 -4.06 -17.04 6.41
C HIS A 334 -3.31 -15.76 6.12
N ARG A 335 -2.13 -15.64 6.73
CA ARG A 335 -1.14 -14.62 6.46
C ARG A 335 0.02 -15.22 5.68
N VAL A 336 0.53 -14.50 4.69
CA VAL A 336 1.73 -14.88 3.93
C VAL A 336 2.59 -13.65 3.66
N VAL A 337 3.90 -13.79 3.87
CA VAL A 337 4.87 -12.76 3.48
C VAL A 337 5.22 -12.96 2.01
N LEU A 338 4.86 -11.99 1.17
CA LEU A 338 5.12 -12.03 -0.27
C LEU A 338 6.55 -11.60 -0.60
N LYS A 339 7.03 -10.55 0.07
CA LYS A 339 8.38 -10.01 -0.06
C LYS A 339 8.86 -9.43 1.27
N ARG A 340 10.16 -9.44 1.47
CA ARG A 340 10.81 -8.80 2.62
C ARG A 340 12.22 -8.37 2.25
N ASP A 341 12.66 -7.27 2.86
CA ASP A 341 14.04 -6.80 2.83
C ASP A 341 14.35 -5.97 4.07
N THR A 342 15.63 -5.87 4.41
CA THR A 342 16.05 -5.00 5.51
C THR A 342 16.04 -3.53 5.09
N LEU A 343 15.63 -2.65 6.00
CA LEU A 343 15.67 -1.21 5.76
C LEU A 343 17.10 -0.72 5.41
N ASP A 344 18.12 -1.29 6.04
CA ASP A 344 19.52 -0.94 5.73
C ASP A 344 19.89 -1.26 4.29
N TYR A 345 19.44 -2.40 3.76
CA TYR A 345 19.67 -2.76 2.37
C TYR A 345 18.90 -1.86 1.41
N ILE A 346 17.62 -1.60 1.69
CA ILE A 346 16.78 -0.70 0.90
C ILE A 346 17.42 0.69 0.83
N PHE A 347 17.81 1.27 1.98
CA PHE A 347 18.42 2.59 2.01
C PHE A 347 19.83 2.63 1.38
N SER A 348 20.59 1.56 1.47
CA SER A 348 21.87 1.46 0.75
C SER A 348 21.66 1.55 -0.76
N ARG A 349 20.64 0.85 -1.29
CA ARG A 349 20.29 0.92 -2.72
C ARG A 349 19.75 2.30 -3.10
N ILE A 350 18.88 2.90 -2.29
CA ILE A 350 18.39 4.27 -2.54
C ILE A 350 19.58 5.24 -2.64
N ARG A 351 20.52 5.18 -1.70
CA ARG A 351 21.68 6.08 -1.68
C ARG A 351 22.60 5.89 -2.89
N LEU A 352 22.78 4.64 -3.35
CA LEU A 352 23.72 4.31 -4.42
C LEU A 352 23.13 4.51 -5.83
N LEU A 353 21.80 4.40 -5.97
CA LEU A 353 21.12 4.40 -7.27
C LEU A 353 20.37 5.72 -7.56
N ALA A 354 20.11 6.56 -6.55
CA ALA A 354 19.44 7.86 -6.71
C ALA A 354 20.41 9.02 -6.97
#